data_fb074eb659eae9431101dc70b5a62595
#
_entry.id   fb074eb659eae9431101dc70b5a62595
#
_cell.length_a   1.000
_cell.length_b   1.000
_cell.length_c   1.000
_cell.angle_alpha   90.00
_cell.angle_beta   90.00
_cell.angle_gamma   90.00
#
_symmetry.space_group_name_H-M   'P 1'
#
loop_
_entity.id
_entity.type
_entity.pdbx_description
1 polymer ?
#
loop_
_entity_poly.entity_id
_entity_poly.type
_entity_poly.pdbx_seq_one_letter_code
_entity_poly.pdbx_strand_id
1 'polypeptide(L)'
;MKLSLIIILIFLVLGGCTRSDNLRIRALAPMQEQSRADNLVSSEKSGGAITSSGIRTTGRSYSVVFSGLSVGFTEISTDRSIRSKVGNDVILDEFFTTNAKYNELGVMFGDEFTFALGVGGLVSGSAEIKLDYGSSLNAAVNEETIRSTSPSGNSAFFTFGYDLQPFEILAGWRWNNFKASLISSNTSLETLSNGGSLSYPSKSFSSQTTQVTAGLGISF
;
A
#
# COMPACT_ATOMS: atom_id res chain seq x y z
N MET A 1 -8.61 -25.10 2.11
CA MET A 1 -7.53 -26.10 2.04
C MET A 1 -7.18 -26.59 0.63
N LYS A 2 -8.13 -26.85 -0.27
CA LYS A 2 -7.80 -27.39 -1.63
C LYS A 2 -7.08 -26.41 -2.57
N LEU A 3 -7.36 -25.12 -2.49
CA LEU A 3 -6.73 -24.10 -3.37
C LEU A 3 -5.24 -23.89 -3.04
N SER A 4 -4.89 -23.88 -1.76
CA SER A 4 -3.50 -23.73 -1.31
C SER A 4 -2.61 -24.90 -1.77
N LEU A 5 -3.13 -26.10 -1.80
CA LEU A 5 -2.38 -27.29 -2.24
C LEU A 5 -2.11 -27.26 -3.74
N ILE A 6 -3.06 -26.78 -4.53
CA ILE A 6 -2.92 -26.62 -5.99
C ILE A 6 -1.86 -25.56 -6.31
N ILE A 7 -1.87 -24.44 -5.59
CA ILE A 7 -0.87 -23.37 -5.76
C ILE A 7 0.53 -23.89 -5.42
N ILE A 8 0.69 -24.62 -4.32
CA ILE A 8 1.97 -25.23 -3.93
C ILE A 8 2.42 -26.25 -4.98
N LEU A 9 1.51 -27.06 -5.52
CA LEU A 9 1.83 -28.05 -6.54
C LEU A 9 2.24 -27.40 -7.86
N ILE A 10 1.57 -26.31 -8.27
CA ILE A 10 1.95 -25.50 -9.44
C ILE A 10 3.35 -24.90 -9.23
N PHE A 11 3.66 -24.38 -8.05
CA PHE A 11 4.99 -23.86 -7.73
C PHE A 11 6.07 -24.93 -7.76
N LEU A 12 5.78 -26.16 -7.30
CA LEU A 12 6.72 -27.28 -7.34
C LEU A 12 6.97 -27.78 -8.78
N VAL A 13 5.95 -27.83 -9.62
CA VAL A 13 6.07 -28.27 -11.00
C VAL A 13 6.79 -27.23 -11.87
N LEU A 14 6.50 -25.94 -11.66
CA LEU A 14 7.16 -24.86 -12.36
C LEU A 14 8.61 -24.66 -11.88
N GLY A 15 8.91 -24.91 -10.60
CA GLY A 15 10.25 -24.83 -10.03
C GLY A 15 11.24 -25.84 -10.63
N GLY A 16 10.75 -26.97 -11.15
CA GLY A 16 11.58 -27.98 -11.81
C GLY A 16 12.15 -27.56 -13.18
N CYS A 17 11.67 -26.47 -13.78
CA CYS A 17 12.16 -25.97 -15.06
C CYS A 17 13.14 -24.78 -14.91
N THR A 18 13.45 -24.36 -13.70
CA THR A 18 14.32 -23.21 -13.46
C THR A 18 15.77 -23.67 -13.37
N ARG A 19 16.55 -23.39 -14.39
CA ARG A 19 17.99 -23.68 -14.44
C ARG A 19 18.79 -22.42 -14.15
N SER A 20 18.64 -21.86 -12.97
CA SER A 20 19.56 -20.81 -12.51
C SER A 20 20.00 -21.14 -11.09
N ASP A 21 21.15 -21.80 -10.98
CA ASP A 21 21.80 -22.04 -9.67
C ASP A 21 22.40 -20.74 -9.10
N ASN A 22 22.20 -19.63 -9.76
CA ASN A 22 22.75 -18.33 -9.39
C ASN A 22 21.94 -17.70 -8.25
N LEU A 23 22.68 -17.21 -7.27
CA LEU A 23 22.15 -16.31 -6.27
C LEU A 23 22.00 -14.91 -6.88
N ARG A 24 20.83 -14.30 -6.73
CA ARG A 24 20.58 -12.92 -7.16
C ARG A 24 20.03 -12.10 -6.02
N ILE A 25 20.53 -10.88 -5.88
CA ILE A 25 20.02 -9.89 -4.94
C ILE A 25 19.45 -8.74 -5.75
N ARG A 26 18.20 -8.39 -5.51
CA ARG A 26 17.44 -7.40 -6.29
C ARG A 26 16.91 -6.30 -5.40
N ALA A 27 16.95 -5.06 -5.89
CA ALA A 27 16.35 -3.90 -5.25
C ALA A 27 15.53 -3.12 -6.28
N LEU A 28 14.28 -2.80 -5.95
CA LEU A 28 13.38 -2.06 -6.81
C LEU A 28 12.79 -0.86 -6.06
N ALA A 29 12.60 0.23 -6.79
CA ALA A 29 11.94 1.44 -6.32
C ALA A 29 10.75 1.78 -7.24
N PRO A 30 9.69 2.40 -6.72
CA PRO A 30 8.57 2.86 -7.54
C PRO A 30 9.02 4.03 -8.43
N MET A 31 8.67 3.95 -9.71
CA MET A 31 8.85 5.02 -10.70
C MET A 31 7.55 5.76 -10.96
N GLN A 32 6.46 5.05 -10.91
CA GLN A 32 5.11 5.58 -11.06
C GLN A 32 4.16 4.81 -10.16
N GLU A 33 3.20 5.52 -9.59
CA GLU A 33 2.25 4.93 -8.67
C GLU A 33 0.84 5.45 -8.90
N GLN A 34 -0.12 4.59 -8.60
CA GLN A 34 -1.52 4.93 -8.46
C GLN A 34 -2.02 4.36 -7.14
N SER A 35 -2.50 5.23 -6.29
CA SER A 35 -3.10 4.84 -5.02
C SER A 35 -4.58 5.19 -5.00
N ARG A 36 -5.38 4.24 -4.55
CA ARG A 36 -6.79 4.43 -4.27
C ARG A 36 -7.04 4.07 -2.81
N ALA A 37 -7.60 4.99 -2.07
CA ALA A 37 -8.00 4.78 -0.69
C ALA A 37 -9.47 5.16 -0.51
N ASP A 38 -10.14 4.48 0.43
CA ASP A 38 -11.51 4.83 0.78
C ASP A 38 -11.54 6.25 1.39
N ASN A 39 -12.60 7.00 1.11
CA ASN A 39 -12.87 8.24 1.80
C ASN A 39 -13.37 7.92 3.21
N LEU A 40 -12.72 8.51 4.20
CA LEU A 40 -13.01 8.23 5.61
C LEU A 40 -14.07 9.14 6.17
N VAL A 41 -14.13 10.38 5.68
CA VAL A 41 -15.14 11.37 6.06
C VAL A 41 -15.93 11.74 4.81
N SER A 42 -17.24 11.60 4.87
CA SER A 42 -18.12 12.02 3.78
C SER A 42 -18.45 13.49 3.96
N SER A 43 -17.97 14.34 3.06
CA SER A 43 -18.33 15.76 3.00
C SER A 43 -19.67 16.02 2.25
N GLU A 44 -20.31 14.97 1.72
CA GLU A 44 -21.49 15.11 0.85
C GLU A 44 -22.69 15.78 1.55
N LYS A 45 -22.79 15.69 2.86
CA LYS A 45 -23.90 16.29 3.63
C LYS A 45 -23.69 17.75 3.99
N SER A 46 -22.47 18.27 3.89
CA SER A 46 -22.16 19.64 4.32
C SER A 46 -22.27 20.72 3.21
N GLY A 47 -22.60 20.31 1.99
CA GLY A 47 -22.47 21.21 0.85
C GLY A 47 -21.03 21.61 0.55
N GLY A 48 -20.06 21.00 1.25
CA GLY A 48 -18.64 21.24 1.07
C GLY A 48 -18.10 20.53 -0.16
N ALA A 49 -17.32 21.25 -0.96
CA ALA A 49 -16.62 20.66 -2.08
C ALA A 49 -15.22 20.18 -1.61
N ILE A 50 -14.85 18.96 -2.01
CA ILE A 50 -13.45 18.51 -1.90
C ILE A 50 -12.65 19.32 -2.90
N THR A 51 -11.75 20.16 -2.42
CA THR A 51 -11.01 21.12 -3.24
C THR A 51 -9.61 20.65 -3.61
N SER A 52 -9.05 19.71 -2.87
CA SER A 52 -7.75 19.12 -3.20
C SER A 52 -7.60 17.74 -2.61
N SER A 53 -7.00 16.83 -3.36
CA SER A 53 -6.50 15.58 -2.85
C SER A 53 -5.10 15.36 -3.41
N GLY A 54 -4.10 15.33 -2.54
CA GLY A 54 -2.75 14.91 -2.87
C GLY A 54 -2.55 13.48 -2.38
N ILE A 55 -2.07 12.58 -3.24
CA ILE A 55 -1.63 11.24 -2.83
C ILE A 55 -0.18 11.13 -3.20
N ARG A 56 0.65 10.79 -2.24
CA ARG A 56 2.05 10.47 -2.45
C ARG A 56 2.33 9.10 -1.84
N THR A 57 2.83 8.20 -2.65
CA THR A 57 3.28 6.89 -2.18
C THR A 57 4.78 6.77 -2.41
N THR A 58 5.47 6.28 -1.44
CA THR A 58 6.88 5.93 -1.52
C THR A 58 7.03 4.46 -1.17
N GLY A 59 8.13 3.85 -1.59
CA GLY A 59 8.33 2.47 -1.24
C GLY A 59 9.66 1.93 -1.75
N ARG A 60 9.96 0.71 -1.34
CA ARG A 60 11.13 -0.02 -1.78
C ARG A 60 10.88 -1.51 -1.62
N SER A 61 11.49 -2.28 -2.50
CA SER A 61 11.39 -3.74 -2.46
C SER A 61 12.77 -4.33 -2.60
N TYR A 62 13.02 -5.37 -1.84
CA TYR A 62 14.23 -6.15 -1.89
C TYR A 62 13.85 -7.61 -2.03
N SER A 63 14.58 -8.36 -2.85
CA SER A 63 14.41 -9.79 -2.94
C SER A 63 15.74 -10.51 -3.14
N VAL A 64 15.78 -11.72 -2.64
CA VAL A 64 16.85 -12.69 -2.89
C VAL A 64 16.23 -13.81 -3.71
N VAL A 65 16.90 -14.15 -4.80
CA VAL A 65 16.49 -15.26 -5.66
C VAL A 65 17.58 -16.32 -5.60
N PHE A 66 17.18 -17.54 -5.30
CA PHE A 66 18.07 -18.70 -5.29
C PHE A 66 17.37 -19.88 -5.95
N SER A 67 18.02 -20.46 -6.93
CA SER A 67 17.48 -21.62 -7.67
C SER A 67 16.04 -21.41 -8.15
N GLY A 68 15.74 -20.20 -8.67
CA GLY A 68 14.41 -19.83 -9.16
C GLY A 68 13.37 -19.49 -8.09
N LEU A 69 13.68 -19.69 -6.81
CA LEU A 69 12.80 -19.25 -5.71
C LEU A 69 13.15 -17.81 -5.29
N SER A 70 12.18 -16.94 -5.28
CA SER A 70 12.31 -15.55 -4.83
C SER A 70 11.68 -15.36 -3.45
N VAL A 71 12.46 -14.82 -2.52
CA VAL A 71 11.99 -14.38 -1.21
C VAL A 71 12.23 -12.89 -1.11
N GLY A 72 11.21 -12.12 -0.80
CA GLY A 72 11.28 -10.66 -0.82
C GLY A 72 10.62 -9.99 0.35
N PHE A 73 10.93 -8.72 0.45
CA PHE A 73 10.38 -7.79 1.42
C PHE A 73 10.04 -6.47 0.71
N THR A 74 8.85 -5.97 0.98
CA THR A 74 8.38 -4.68 0.44
C THR A 74 7.89 -3.79 1.54
N GLU A 75 8.32 -2.54 1.51
CA GLU A 75 7.86 -1.47 2.40
C GLU A 75 7.20 -0.38 1.56
N ILE A 76 6.01 0.05 1.97
CA ILE A 76 5.21 1.08 1.29
C ILE A 76 4.71 2.06 2.33
N SER A 77 4.87 3.35 2.04
CA SER A 77 4.26 4.44 2.79
C SER A 77 3.41 5.26 1.84
N THR A 78 2.17 5.52 2.23
CA THR A 78 1.25 6.38 1.46
C THR A 78 0.77 7.51 2.35
N ASP A 79 0.99 8.73 1.88
CA ASP A 79 0.48 9.95 2.47
C ASP A 79 -0.60 10.52 1.56
N ARG A 80 -1.72 10.91 2.15
CA ARG A 80 -2.85 11.53 1.47
C ARG A 80 -3.33 12.73 2.25
N SER A 81 -3.60 13.83 1.58
CA SER A 81 -4.28 14.98 2.15
C SER A 81 -5.57 15.26 1.39
N ILE A 82 -6.64 15.52 2.14
CA ILE A 82 -7.93 15.93 1.59
C ILE A 82 -8.33 17.21 2.30
N ARG A 83 -8.67 18.23 1.52
CA ARG A 83 -9.19 19.49 2.04
C ARG A 83 -10.63 19.68 1.61
N SER A 84 -11.51 19.92 2.57
CA SER A 84 -12.93 20.21 2.36
C SER A 84 -13.22 21.67 2.68
N LYS A 85 -13.96 22.35 1.79
CA LYS A 85 -14.33 23.76 1.93
C LYS A 85 -15.83 23.96 1.74
N VAL A 86 -16.36 24.96 2.44
CA VAL A 86 -17.68 25.54 2.18
C VAL A 86 -17.44 27.02 1.82
N GLY A 87 -17.71 27.37 0.57
CA GLY A 87 -17.31 28.69 0.05
C GLY A 87 -15.78 28.85 0.07
N ASN A 88 -15.29 29.89 0.77
CA ASN A 88 -13.85 30.14 0.95
C ASN A 88 -13.29 29.53 2.25
N ASP A 89 -14.13 29.06 3.14
CA ASP A 89 -13.73 28.59 4.45
C ASP A 89 -13.35 27.12 4.43
N VAL A 90 -12.18 26.79 4.98
CA VAL A 90 -11.77 25.41 5.22
C VAL A 90 -12.54 24.88 6.39
N ILE A 91 -13.27 23.79 6.19
CA ILE A 91 -14.05 23.13 7.24
C ILE A 91 -13.35 21.91 7.81
N LEU A 92 -12.55 21.22 7.01
CA LEU A 92 -11.82 20.03 7.42
C LEU A 92 -10.60 19.81 6.54
N ASP A 93 -9.46 19.61 7.17
CA ASP A 93 -8.27 19.04 6.56
C ASP A 93 -8.05 17.62 7.12
N GLU A 94 -8.02 16.64 6.25
CA GLU A 94 -7.77 15.24 6.57
C GLU A 94 -6.39 14.85 6.06
N PHE A 95 -5.51 14.45 6.96
CA PHE A 95 -4.20 13.90 6.64
C PHE A 95 -4.18 12.42 6.98
N PHE A 96 -3.89 11.63 6.01
CA PHE A 96 -3.88 10.19 6.12
C PHE A 96 -2.51 9.63 5.77
N THR A 97 -1.92 8.86 6.68
CA THR A 97 -0.64 8.19 6.48
C THR A 97 -0.80 6.69 6.71
N THR A 98 -0.38 5.89 5.75
CA THR A 98 -0.26 4.44 5.91
C THR A 98 1.19 4.00 5.76
N ASN A 99 1.58 3.04 6.59
CA ASN A 99 2.82 2.31 6.46
C ASN A 99 2.50 0.82 6.42
N ALA A 100 3.02 0.11 5.44
CA ALA A 100 2.76 -1.31 5.25
C ALA A 100 4.03 -2.05 4.85
N LYS A 101 4.27 -3.21 5.46
CA LYS A 101 5.39 -4.10 5.19
C LYS A 101 4.88 -5.47 4.81
N TYR A 102 5.34 -5.99 3.69
CA TYR A 102 4.93 -7.28 3.13
C TYR A 102 6.13 -8.20 3.02
N ASN A 103 5.97 -9.45 3.42
CA ASN A 103 6.87 -10.53 3.01
C ASN A 103 6.31 -11.19 1.77
N GLU A 104 7.17 -11.48 0.81
CA GLU A 104 6.79 -11.95 -0.51
C GLU A 104 7.51 -13.25 -0.87
N LEU A 105 6.79 -14.13 -1.52
CA LEU A 105 7.31 -15.35 -2.11
C LEU A 105 6.95 -15.37 -3.58
N GLY A 106 7.91 -15.79 -4.41
CA GLY A 106 7.71 -15.87 -5.84
C GLY A 106 8.61 -16.91 -6.51
N VAL A 107 8.46 -17.02 -7.80
CA VAL A 107 9.27 -17.83 -8.66
C VAL A 107 9.86 -16.99 -9.78
N MET A 108 11.07 -17.33 -10.18
CA MET A 108 11.78 -16.69 -11.28
C MET A 108 12.10 -17.72 -12.37
N PHE A 109 12.01 -17.30 -13.60
CA PHE A 109 12.30 -18.07 -14.80
C PHE A 109 13.28 -17.30 -15.69
N GLY A 110 14.02 -18.02 -16.51
CA GLY A 110 14.95 -17.46 -17.49
C GLY A 110 16.32 -17.17 -16.93
N ASP A 111 17.27 -16.95 -17.82
CA ASP A 111 18.68 -16.71 -17.51
C ASP A 111 19.10 -15.30 -17.90
N GLU A 112 19.23 -15.00 -19.19
CA GLU A 112 19.58 -13.67 -19.70
C GLU A 112 18.39 -12.69 -19.57
N PHE A 113 17.21 -13.14 -19.98
CA PHE A 113 15.95 -12.46 -19.74
C PHE A 113 15.23 -13.18 -18.60
N THR A 114 15.08 -12.51 -17.50
CA THR A 114 14.47 -13.08 -16.30
C THR A 114 13.06 -12.55 -16.12
N PHE A 115 12.23 -13.41 -15.58
CA PHE A 115 10.84 -13.14 -15.31
C PHE A 115 10.48 -13.67 -13.91
N ALA A 116 10.07 -12.80 -13.01
CA ALA A 116 9.67 -13.21 -11.70
C ALA A 116 8.22 -12.79 -11.39
N LEU A 117 7.48 -13.65 -10.74
CA LEU A 117 6.14 -13.36 -10.24
C LEU A 117 5.95 -13.95 -8.84
N GLY A 118 5.14 -13.28 -8.05
CA GLY A 118 4.90 -13.75 -6.70
C GLY A 118 3.77 -13.01 -6.00
N VAL A 119 3.52 -13.47 -4.78
CA VAL A 119 2.51 -12.95 -3.88
C VAL A 119 3.09 -12.75 -2.49
N GLY A 120 2.46 -11.89 -1.70
CA GLY A 120 2.90 -11.64 -0.34
C GLY A 120 1.76 -11.35 0.62
N GLY A 121 2.09 -11.43 1.91
CA GLY A 121 1.22 -11.08 3.00
C GLY A 121 1.77 -9.94 3.84
N LEU A 122 0.87 -9.13 4.39
CA LEU A 122 1.23 -8.07 5.33
C LEU A 122 1.82 -8.68 6.60
N VAL A 123 2.99 -8.21 7.00
CA VAL A 123 3.66 -8.60 8.25
C VAL A 123 3.43 -7.55 9.33
N SER A 124 3.49 -6.29 8.95
CA SER A 124 3.20 -5.18 9.84
C SER A 124 2.64 -4.00 9.06
N GLY A 125 1.83 -3.21 9.72
CA GLY A 125 1.29 -2.01 9.11
C GLY A 125 0.59 -1.12 10.13
N SER A 126 0.45 0.14 9.77
CA SER A 126 -0.30 1.13 10.54
C SER A 126 -0.97 2.11 9.59
N ALA A 127 -2.11 2.63 10.01
CA ALA A 127 -2.71 3.80 9.41
C ALA A 127 -2.98 4.83 10.51
N GLU A 128 -2.67 6.06 10.23
CA GLU A 128 -2.95 7.20 11.11
C GLU A 128 -3.69 8.25 10.30
N ILE A 129 -4.74 8.80 10.88
CA ILE A 129 -5.55 9.85 10.29
C ILE A 129 -5.52 11.01 11.26
N LYS A 130 -5.10 12.16 10.78
CA LYS A 130 -5.21 13.44 11.49
C LYS A 130 -6.32 14.25 10.85
N LEU A 131 -7.28 14.66 11.66
CA LEU A 131 -8.37 15.53 11.28
C LEU A 131 -8.11 16.90 11.92
N ASP A 132 -8.02 17.93 11.10
CA ASP A 132 -7.92 19.32 11.54
C ASP A 132 -9.23 20.03 11.15
N TYR A 133 -9.98 20.44 12.18
CA TYR A 133 -11.25 21.11 11.99
C TYR A 133 -11.02 22.62 11.89
N GLY A 134 -11.48 23.19 10.78
CA GLY A 134 -11.42 24.64 10.59
C GLY A 134 -12.20 25.40 11.68
N SER A 135 -11.74 26.61 11.96
CA SER A 135 -12.32 27.50 12.98
C SER A 135 -13.82 27.80 12.81
N SER A 136 -14.36 27.58 11.62
CA SER A 136 -15.78 27.79 11.30
C SER A 136 -16.70 26.74 11.94
N LEU A 137 -16.18 25.59 12.38
CA LEU A 137 -17.01 24.53 12.97
C LEU A 137 -17.25 24.69 14.47
N ASN A 138 -16.67 25.70 15.12
CA ASN A 138 -16.84 25.95 16.56
C ASN A 138 -16.62 24.69 17.41
N ALA A 139 -15.73 23.81 16.93
CA ALA A 139 -15.48 22.53 17.53
C ALA A 139 -14.71 22.73 18.84
N ALA A 140 -15.13 22.05 19.88
CA ALA A 140 -14.41 22.01 21.15
C ALA A 140 -13.02 21.35 21.03
N VAL A 141 -12.76 20.70 19.88
CA VAL A 141 -11.52 20.00 19.54
C VAL A 141 -11.08 20.47 18.17
N ASN A 142 -9.88 21.05 18.07
CA ASN A 142 -9.33 21.54 16.82
C ASN A 142 -8.67 20.43 16.00
N GLU A 143 -8.13 19.40 16.65
CA GLU A 143 -7.43 18.29 16.00
C GLU A 143 -7.82 16.96 16.64
N GLU A 144 -7.90 15.93 15.81
CA GLU A 144 -8.08 14.55 16.25
C GLU A 144 -7.15 13.61 15.49
N THR A 145 -6.62 12.61 16.21
CA THR A 145 -5.81 11.54 15.61
C THR A 145 -6.50 10.20 15.81
N ILE A 146 -6.80 9.53 14.72
CA ILE A 146 -7.38 8.19 14.70
C ILE A 146 -6.30 7.20 14.27
N ARG A 147 -6.15 6.11 15.00
CA ARG A 147 -5.17 5.07 14.71
C ARG A 147 -5.82 3.77 14.28
N SER A 148 -5.15 3.07 13.41
CA SER A 148 -5.60 1.76 12.94
C SER A 148 -5.27 0.66 13.93
N THR A 149 -6.16 -0.33 13.93
CA THR A 149 -5.96 -1.61 14.62
C THR A 149 -6.18 -2.75 13.62
N SER A 150 -5.64 -3.93 13.95
CA SER A 150 -5.83 -5.15 13.18
C SER A 150 -5.52 -4.98 11.69
N PRO A 151 -4.31 -4.50 11.31
CA PRO A 151 -3.93 -4.36 9.92
C PRO A 151 -3.86 -5.73 9.24
N SER A 152 -4.32 -5.80 8.01
CA SER A 152 -4.24 -6.96 7.13
C SER A 152 -3.99 -6.51 5.71
N GLY A 153 -3.44 -7.40 4.89
CA GLY A 153 -3.18 -7.04 3.50
C GLY A 153 -2.45 -8.11 2.74
N ASN A 154 -2.40 -7.91 1.44
CA ASN A 154 -1.71 -8.80 0.52
C ASN A 154 -1.05 -7.99 -0.59
N SER A 155 -0.02 -8.58 -1.19
CA SER A 155 0.68 -8.04 -2.34
C SER A 155 0.75 -9.07 -3.45
N ALA A 156 0.94 -8.57 -4.68
CA ALA A 156 1.34 -9.37 -5.82
C ALA A 156 2.35 -8.57 -6.63
N PHE A 157 3.32 -9.25 -7.21
CA PHE A 157 4.32 -8.60 -8.03
C PHE A 157 4.65 -9.40 -9.27
N PHE A 158 5.16 -8.68 -10.22
CA PHE A 158 5.70 -9.14 -11.47
C PHE A 158 6.95 -8.33 -11.77
N THR A 159 8.05 -8.99 -12.10
CA THR A 159 9.32 -8.34 -12.42
C THR A 159 9.94 -8.97 -13.64
N PHE A 160 10.37 -8.15 -14.57
CA PHE A 160 11.17 -8.48 -15.71
C PHE A 160 12.60 -7.99 -15.47
N GLY A 161 13.61 -8.79 -15.81
CA GLY A 161 15.00 -8.46 -15.66
C GLY A 161 15.79 -8.79 -16.91
N TYR A 162 16.86 -8.01 -17.15
CA TYR A 162 17.87 -8.29 -18.16
C TYR A 162 19.23 -8.40 -17.48
N ASP A 163 19.85 -9.58 -17.59
CA ASP A 163 21.13 -9.91 -16.97
C ASP A 163 22.29 -9.40 -17.82
N LEU A 164 23.12 -8.56 -17.25
CA LEU A 164 24.34 -7.99 -17.85
C LEU A 164 25.62 -8.49 -17.16
N GLN A 165 25.50 -9.54 -16.36
CA GLN A 165 26.57 -10.13 -15.53
C GLN A 165 27.73 -9.19 -15.15
N PRO A 166 27.92 -8.87 -13.87
CA PRO A 166 27.18 -9.37 -12.69
C PRO A 166 25.94 -8.55 -12.34
N PHE A 167 25.56 -7.57 -13.15
CA PHE A 167 24.44 -6.68 -12.91
C PHE A 167 23.19 -7.14 -13.64
N GLU A 168 22.05 -6.78 -13.10
CA GLU A 168 20.73 -7.01 -13.69
C GLU A 168 19.94 -5.70 -13.67
N ILE A 169 19.34 -5.35 -14.80
CA ILE A 169 18.40 -4.22 -14.89
C ILE A 169 16.99 -4.76 -14.73
N LEU A 170 16.20 -4.14 -13.87
CA LEU A 170 14.89 -4.63 -13.49
C LEU A 170 13.79 -3.61 -13.81
N ALA A 171 12.68 -4.11 -14.32
CA ALA A 171 11.42 -3.38 -14.42
C ALA A 171 10.30 -4.27 -13.91
N GLY A 172 9.31 -3.70 -13.26
CA GLY A 172 8.25 -4.50 -12.67
C GLY A 172 6.97 -3.74 -12.43
N TRP A 173 5.99 -4.50 -12.03
CA TRP A 173 4.69 -4.02 -11.62
C TRP A 173 4.33 -4.68 -10.29
N ARG A 174 3.72 -3.91 -9.39
CA ARG A 174 3.34 -4.35 -8.06
C ARG A 174 1.95 -3.84 -7.72
N TRP A 175 1.19 -4.70 -7.10
CA TRP A 175 -0.11 -4.39 -6.53
C TRP A 175 -0.11 -4.74 -5.05
N ASN A 176 -0.62 -3.83 -4.22
CA ASN A 176 -0.70 -3.99 -2.79
C ASN A 176 -2.08 -3.58 -2.30
N ASN A 177 -2.59 -4.33 -1.35
CA ASN A 177 -3.84 -4.05 -0.68
C ASN A 177 -3.59 -4.01 0.83
N PHE A 178 -4.02 -2.94 1.46
CA PHE A 178 -3.95 -2.73 2.90
C PHE A 178 -5.36 -2.50 3.44
N LYS A 179 -5.71 -3.16 4.53
CA LYS A 179 -6.97 -2.99 5.24
C LYS A 179 -6.69 -2.86 6.73
N ALA A 180 -7.43 -2.01 7.41
CA ALA A 180 -7.34 -1.83 8.84
C ALA A 180 -8.69 -1.45 9.43
N SER A 181 -8.91 -1.76 10.70
CA SER A 181 -9.99 -1.20 11.48
C SER A 181 -9.54 0.10 12.12
N LEU A 182 -10.44 1.05 12.26
CA LEU A 182 -10.18 2.36 12.85
C LEU A 182 -10.86 2.45 14.20
N ILE A 183 -10.15 2.94 15.20
CA ILE A 183 -10.69 3.23 16.52
C ILE A 183 -10.47 4.71 16.77
N SER A 184 -11.56 5.46 16.89
CA SER A 184 -11.52 6.82 17.42
C SER A 184 -11.41 6.77 18.94
N SER A 185 -10.50 7.55 19.48
CA SER A 185 -10.38 7.73 20.93
C SER A 185 -11.30 8.83 21.46
N ASN A 186 -12.00 9.54 20.58
CA ASN A 186 -12.75 10.74 20.94
C ASN A 186 -14.23 10.63 20.56
N THR A 187 -15.10 10.70 21.56
CA THR A 187 -16.56 10.72 21.41
C THR A 187 -17.09 12.02 20.79
N SER A 188 -16.26 13.06 20.70
CA SER A 188 -16.64 14.35 20.10
C SER A 188 -16.96 14.26 18.62
N LEU A 189 -16.33 13.33 17.88
CA LEU A 189 -16.65 13.05 16.48
C LEU A 189 -18.05 12.45 16.32
N GLU A 190 -18.46 11.55 17.21
CA GLU A 190 -19.82 11.00 17.20
C GLU A 190 -20.86 12.10 17.45
N THR A 191 -20.56 13.04 18.30
CA THR A 191 -21.43 14.18 18.60
C THR A 191 -21.52 15.14 17.41
N LEU A 192 -20.39 15.42 16.74
CA LEU A 192 -20.37 16.22 15.53
C LEU A 192 -21.11 15.53 14.35
N SER A 193 -21.00 14.20 14.24
CA SER A 193 -21.72 13.46 13.21
C SER A 193 -23.22 13.41 13.43
N ASN A 194 -23.67 13.37 14.67
CA ASN A 194 -25.09 13.29 15.03
C ASN A 194 -25.82 14.64 14.98
N GLY A 195 -25.12 15.76 15.19
CA GLY A 195 -25.68 17.12 15.15
C GLY A 195 -25.23 17.98 13.99
N GLY A 196 -24.30 17.53 13.19
CA GLY A 196 -23.66 18.28 12.13
C GLY A 196 -23.69 17.57 10.78
N SER A 197 -23.11 18.23 9.82
CA SER A 197 -23.01 17.81 8.42
C SER A 197 -21.86 16.84 8.12
N LEU A 198 -21.10 16.38 9.11
CA LEU A 198 -20.01 15.41 8.93
C LEU A 198 -20.51 14.03 9.35
N SER A 199 -20.38 13.04 8.45
CA SER A 199 -20.61 11.65 8.84
C SER A 199 -19.37 11.05 9.46
N TYR A 200 -19.57 10.23 10.49
CA TYR A 200 -18.52 9.52 11.20
C TYR A 200 -17.66 8.68 10.22
N PRO A 201 -16.33 8.64 10.39
CA PRO A 201 -15.48 7.84 9.54
C PRO A 201 -15.85 6.36 9.59
N SER A 202 -15.73 5.69 8.47
CA SER A 202 -15.95 4.25 8.39
C SER A 202 -15.08 3.53 9.43
N LYS A 203 -15.67 2.54 10.12
CA LYS A 203 -14.93 1.71 11.08
C LYS A 203 -13.87 0.83 10.41
N SER A 204 -13.89 0.72 9.10
CA SER A 204 -12.92 -0.02 8.29
C SER A 204 -12.38 0.88 7.19
N PHE A 205 -11.11 0.72 6.91
CA PHE A 205 -10.37 1.43 5.89
C PHE A 205 -9.69 0.45 4.94
N SER A 206 -9.69 0.75 3.66
CA SER A 206 -9.00 -0.02 2.64
C SER A 206 -8.21 0.92 1.73
N SER A 207 -6.97 0.54 1.44
CA SER A 207 -6.10 1.23 0.49
C SER A 207 -5.52 0.24 -0.50
N GLN A 208 -5.57 0.58 -1.77
CA GLN A 208 -4.95 -0.17 -2.85
C GLN A 208 -3.89 0.68 -3.51
N THR A 209 -2.72 0.11 -3.73
CA THR A 209 -1.61 0.79 -4.39
C THR A 209 -1.11 -0.08 -5.53
N THR A 210 -1.00 0.52 -6.69
CA THR A 210 -0.39 -0.07 -7.89
C THR A 210 0.85 0.73 -8.23
N GLN A 211 1.98 0.06 -8.44
CA GLN A 211 3.26 0.68 -8.70
C GLN A 211 3.92 0.07 -9.93
N VAL A 212 4.43 0.91 -10.81
CA VAL A 212 5.46 0.54 -11.77
C VAL A 212 6.81 0.74 -11.08
N THR A 213 7.65 -0.27 -11.09
CA THR A 213 8.93 -0.27 -10.39
C THR A 213 10.09 -0.43 -11.35
N ALA A 214 11.22 0.17 -11.04
CA ALA A 214 12.50 -0.10 -11.69
C ALA A 214 13.56 -0.37 -10.65
N GLY A 215 14.61 -1.08 -11.03
CA GLY A 215 15.63 -1.46 -10.08
C GLY A 215 16.87 -2.08 -10.69
N LEU A 216 17.71 -2.52 -9.79
CA LEU A 216 18.97 -3.20 -10.13
C LEU A 216 19.07 -4.48 -9.33
N GLY A 217 19.76 -5.45 -9.91
CA GLY A 217 20.15 -6.70 -9.26
C GLY A 217 21.65 -6.97 -9.44
N ILE A 218 22.14 -7.90 -8.63
CA ILE A 218 23.48 -8.47 -8.75
C ILE A 218 23.32 -9.98 -8.76
N SER A 219 23.92 -10.64 -9.75
CA SER A 219 23.96 -12.10 -9.89
C SER A 219 25.35 -12.64 -9.55
N PHE A 220 25.41 -13.77 -8.84
CA PHE A 220 26.63 -14.42 -8.37
C PHE A 220 26.74 -15.83 -8.90
#